data_129e2dd8f1b3455d38a54de87300696b
#
_entry.id   129e2dd8f1b3455d38a54de87300696b
#
_cell.length_a   1.000
_cell.length_b   1.000
_cell.length_c   1.000
_cell.angle_alpha   90.00
_cell.angle_beta   90.00
_cell.angle_gamma   90.00
#
_symmetry.space_group_name_H-M   'P 1'
#
loop_
_entity.id
_entity.type
_entity.pdbx_description
1 polymer ?
#
loop_
_entity_poly.entity_id
_entity_poly.type
_entity_poly.pdbx_seq_one_letter_code
_entity_poly.pdbx_strand_id
1 'polypeptide(L)'
;VKLFLQDFSYQSDGSIQYSAPHTNLKTNADWIKMNTNMIVLKAKETTEVYYEITVPDKIAEPGSYWSVIIVEPIEEITPNDNKQGVNITSVIRYAIQVITDLNTEKARPDLKFEGVKIEKENGRQLLKVAIANKGNLYCKPIVVIEMYDKKSGQKAGTFSSQAMGLLPQTSKSFYIDLEKTPPAQ
;
A
#
# COMPACT_ATOMS: atom_id res chain seq x y z
N VAL A 1 -10.64 9.11 19.11
CA VAL A 1 -9.80 8.53 18.06
C VAL A 1 -8.50 8.11 18.67
N LYS A 2 -8.05 6.87 18.42
CA LYS A 2 -6.78 6.33 18.86
C LYS A 2 -5.80 6.29 17.67
N LEU A 3 -4.54 6.60 17.93
CA LEU A 3 -3.45 6.52 16.96
C LEU A 3 -2.38 5.55 17.48
N PHE A 4 -1.92 4.66 16.62
CA PHE A 4 -0.86 3.71 16.98
C PHE A 4 -0.11 3.24 15.74
N LEU A 5 1.08 2.71 15.95
CA LEU A 5 1.95 2.20 14.90
C LEU A 5 1.74 0.70 14.71
N GLN A 6 1.82 0.26 13.47
CA GLN A 6 1.89 -1.13 13.06
C GLN A 6 2.89 -1.32 11.94
N ASP A 7 3.39 -2.53 11.80
CA ASP A 7 4.07 -2.97 10.59
C ASP A 7 3.05 -3.43 9.57
N PHE A 8 3.42 -3.43 8.29
CA PHE A 8 2.58 -3.95 7.23
C PHE A 8 3.40 -4.54 6.08
N SER A 9 2.79 -5.43 5.34
CA SER A 9 3.34 -6.01 4.10
C SER A 9 2.27 -6.15 3.04
N TYR A 10 2.69 -6.12 1.77
CA TYR A 10 1.81 -6.42 0.65
C TYR A 10 1.91 -7.90 0.30
N GLN A 11 0.77 -8.50 -0.05
CA GLN A 11 0.68 -9.84 -0.58
C GLN A 11 0.40 -9.81 -2.10
N SER A 12 0.79 -10.86 -2.80
CA SER A 12 0.60 -10.96 -4.25
C SER A 12 -0.86 -10.96 -4.71
N ASP A 13 -1.77 -11.34 -3.83
CA ASP A 13 -3.22 -11.28 -4.06
C ASP A 13 -3.81 -9.87 -3.98
N GLY A 14 -3.00 -8.87 -3.57
CA GLY A 14 -3.39 -7.48 -3.38
C GLY A 14 -3.81 -7.14 -1.95
N SER A 15 -3.85 -8.10 -1.05
CA SER A 15 -4.14 -7.86 0.36
C SER A 15 -2.98 -7.16 1.08
N ILE A 16 -3.32 -6.46 2.15
CA ILE A 16 -2.34 -5.84 3.06
C ILE A 16 -2.45 -6.56 4.40
N GLN A 17 -1.34 -7.10 4.85
CA GLN A 17 -1.25 -7.71 6.16
C GLN A 17 -0.66 -6.70 7.15
N TYR A 18 -1.38 -6.45 8.24
CA TYR A 18 -0.93 -5.63 9.36
C TYR A 18 -0.47 -6.52 10.50
N SER A 19 0.61 -6.11 11.16
CA SER A 19 1.20 -6.84 12.29
C SER A 19 1.68 -5.88 13.38
N ALA A 20 1.98 -6.41 14.56
CA ALA A 20 2.56 -5.61 15.63
C ALA A 20 3.88 -4.96 15.18
N PRO A 21 4.25 -3.79 15.72
CA PRO A 21 5.57 -3.21 15.49
C PRO A 21 6.68 -4.22 15.77
N HIS A 22 7.81 -4.12 15.06
CA HIS A 22 8.99 -5.01 15.13
C HIS A 22 8.80 -6.42 14.55
N THR A 23 7.72 -6.67 13.85
CA THR A 23 7.54 -7.92 13.10
C THR A 23 8.32 -7.90 11.79
N ASN A 24 8.48 -6.72 11.20
CA ASN A 24 9.24 -6.51 9.97
C ASN A 24 10.68 -6.07 10.30
N LEU A 25 11.67 -6.72 9.70
CA LEU A 25 13.09 -6.36 9.87
C LEU A 25 13.43 -4.95 9.34
N LYS A 26 12.63 -4.42 8.41
CA LYS A 26 12.78 -3.08 7.82
C LYS A 26 11.75 -2.09 8.39
N THR A 27 11.32 -2.27 9.64
CA THR A 27 10.41 -1.32 10.27
C THR A 27 11.10 -0.02 10.64
N ASN A 28 10.39 1.10 10.50
CA ASN A 28 10.76 2.40 11.04
C ASN A 28 9.83 2.82 12.20
N ALA A 29 9.03 1.90 12.73
CA ALA A 29 8.06 2.21 13.78
C ALA A 29 8.70 2.84 15.02
N ASP A 30 9.90 2.39 15.41
CA ASP A 30 10.65 2.94 16.55
C ASP A 30 11.21 4.34 16.32
N TRP A 31 11.30 4.74 15.07
CA TRP A 31 11.82 6.05 14.71
C TRP A 31 10.77 7.14 14.80
N ILE A 32 9.49 6.72 14.86
CA ILE A 32 8.34 7.61 14.77
C ILE A 32 7.82 7.89 16.18
N LYS A 33 7.86 9.17 16.55
CA LYS A 33 7.28 9.67 17.79
C LYS A 33 6.14 10.62 17.44
N MET A 34 4.93 10.28 17.85
CA MET A 34 3.75 11.14 17.71
C MET A 34 3.61 12.04 18.94
N ASN A 35 3.13 13.27 18.76
CA ASN A 35 2.83 14.20 19.85
C ASN A 35 1.65 13.75 20.72
N THR A 36 0.79 12.89 20.19
CA THR A 36 -0.35 12.28 20.91
C THR A 36 -0.70 10.92 20.32
N ASN A 37 -1.27 10.06 21.14
CA ASN A 37 -1.81 8.76 20.73
C ASN A 37 -3.33 8.64 20.89
N MET A 38 -3.97 9.70 21.41
CA MET A 38 -5.41 9.76 21.59
C MET A 38 -5.92 11.18 21.41
N ILE A 39 -7.02 11.32 20.70
CA ILE A 39 -7.65 12.60 20.40
C ILE A 39 -9.16 12.49 20.63
N VAL A 40 -9.74 13.50 21.25
CA VAL A 40 -11.18 13.69 21.33
C VAL A 40 -11.58 14.74 20.31
N LEU A 41 -12.42 14.36 19.35
CA LEU A 41 -12.92 15.24 18.30
C LEU A 41 -14.43 15.41 18.44
N LYS A 42 -14.90 16.63 18.41
CA LYS A 42 -16.34 16.94 18.26
C LYS A 42 -16.76 16.81 16.80
N ALA A 43 -18.05 16.74 16.56
CA ALA A 43 -18.57 16.71 15.19
C ALA A 43 -18.10 17.93 14.39
N LYS A 44 -17.55 17.69 13.20
CA LYS A 44 -16.98 18.70 12.28
C LYS A 44 -15.70 19.40 12.77
N GLU A 45 -15.12 18.95 13.87
CA GLU A 45 -13.84 19.46 14.35
C GLU A 45 -12.69 18.86 13.56
N THR A 46 -11.64 19.67 13.35
CA THR A 46 -10.38 19.27 12.70
C THR A 46 -9.25 19.49 13.68
N THR A 47 -8.30 18.57 13.73
CA THR A 47 -7.09 18.72 14.51
C THR A 47 -5.88 18.20 13.71
N GLU A 48 -4.70 18.70 14.06
CA GLU A 48 -3.45 18.26 13.45
C GLU A 48 -2.68 17.38 14.43
N VAL A 49 -2.13 16.29 13.91
CA VAL A 49 -1.22 15.40 14.63
C VAL A 49 0.16 15.55 14.02
N TYR A 50 1.12 15.87 14.86
CA TYR A 50 2.52 15.98 14.46
C TYR A 50 3.26 14.71 14.85
N TYR A 51 4.14 14.28 13.97
CA TYR A 51 5.08 13.22 14.27
C TYR A 51 6.50 13.60 13.85
N GLU A 52 7.46 13.07 14.54
CA GLU A 52 8.89 13.22 14.29
C GLU A 52 9.48 11.86 13.95
N ILE A 53 10.42 11.84 12.99
CA ILE A 53 11.19 10.64 12.64
C ILE A 53 12.63 10.87 13.06
N THR A 54 13.09 10.10 14.04
CA THR A 54 14.49 10.13 14.49
C THR A 54 15.19 8.86 13.99
N VAL A 55 15.99 9.04 12.95
CA VAL A 55 16.76 7.94 12.36
C VAL A 55 17.92 7.58 13.29
N PRO A 56 18.11 6.31 13.67
CA PRO A 56 19.25 5.89 14.49
C PRO A 56 20.60 6.13 13.78
N ASP A 57 21.64 6.52 14.52
CA ASP A 57 22.99 6.78 13.99
C ASP A 57 23.61 5.55 13.30
N LYS A 58 23.26 4.36 13.75
CA LYS A 58 23.77 3.09 13.22
C LYS A 58 22.66 2.34 12.52
N ILE A 59 22.53 2.56 11.21
CA ILE A 59 21.66 1.78 10.36
C ILE A 59 22.51 0.80 9.56
N ALA A 60 22.18 -0.49 9.67
CA ALA A 60 22.98 -1.55 9.10
C ALA A 60 22.91 -1.61 7.58
N GLU A 61 21.78 -1.27 6.98
CA GLU A 61 21.53 -1.51 5.57
C GLU A 61 20.89 -0.30 4.87
N PRO A 62 21.34 0.03 3.64
CA PRO A 62 20.68 1.00 2.81
C PRO A 62 19.30 0.50 2.35
N GLY A 63 18.41 1.44 1.99
CA GLY A 63 17.11 1.15 1.42
C GLY A 63 15.95 1.72 2.18
N SER A 64 14.77 1.16 1.95
CA SER A 64 13.53 1.64 2.53
C SER A 64 13.19 0.91 3.82
N TYR A 65 12.75 1.70 4.78
CA TYR A 65 12.16 1.28 6.04
C TYR A 65 10.73 1.79 6.11
N TRP A 66 9.80 1.02 6.66
CA TRP A 66 8.40 1.42 6.63
C TRP A 66 7.60 0.90 7.80
N SER A 67 6.57 1.66 8.13
CA SER A 67 5.50 1.31 9.05
C SER A 67 4.22 2.06 8.67
N VAL A 68 3.19 1.91 9.46
CA VAL A 68 1.92 2.56 9.24
C VAL A 68 1.40 3.17 10.54
N ILE A 69 0.89 4.40 10.47
CA ILE A 69 0.12 5.01 11.53
C ILE A 69 -1.34 4.63 11.31
N ILE A 70 -1.91 3.91 12.27
CA ILE A 70 -3.32 3.55 12.26
C ILE A 70 -4.10 4.63 13.02
N VAL A 71 -5.16 5.11 12.38
CA VAL A 71 -6.13 6.02 12.99
C VAL A 71 -7.43 5.25 13.17
N GLU A 72 -7.79 4.97 14.43
CA GLU A 72 -8.92 4.15 14.80
C GLU A 72 -9.95 4.98 15.56
N PRO A 73 -11.17 5.16 15.04
CA PRO A 73 -12.26 5.73 15.82
C PRO A 73 -12.57 4.85 17.04
N ILE A 74 -12.75 5.47 18.20
CA ILE A 74 -13.27 4.82 19.40
C ILE A 74 -14.74 5.22 19.48
N GLU A 75 -15.63 4.29 19.19
CA GLU A 75 -17.06 4.49 19.39
C GLU A 75 -17.45 4.01 20.80
N GLU A 76 -18.16 4.84 21.54
CA GLU A 76 -18.84 4.39 22.75
C GLU A 76 -20.02 3.52 22.32
N ILE A 77 -19.86 2.22 22.48
CA ILE A 77 -20.98 1.27 22.27
C ILE A 77 -21.90 1.44 23.47
N THR A 78 -22.97 2.23 23.32
CA THR A 78 -24.09 2.21 24.29
C THR A 78 -24.86 0.92 24.07
N PRO A 79 -24.89 0.02 25.07
CA PRO A 79 -25.71 -1.18 24.98
C PRO A 79 -27.17 -0.77 24.76
N ASN A 80 -27.75 -1.17 23.66
CA ASN A 80 -29.17 -0.95 23.41
C ASN A 80 -29.92 -2.15 23.97
N ASP A 81 -30.35 -2.05 25.25
CA ASP A 81 -30.91 -3.16 26.06
C ASP A 81 -32.22 -3.75 25.52
N ASN A 82 -32.78 -3.26 24.41
CA ASN A 82 -34.12 -3.62 23.98
C ASN A 82 -34.29 -4.15 22.55
N LYS A 83 -33.23 -4.56 21.88
CA LYS A 83 -33.36 -5.19 20.54
C LYS A 83 -32.82 -6.63 20.53
N GLN A 84 -33.73 -7.58 20.44
CA GLN A 84 -33.41 -8.94 20.03
C GLN A 84 -32.93 -8.90 18.55
N GLY A 85 -31.64 -8.97 18.33
CA GLY A 85 -31.03 -8.97 17.02
C GLY A 85 -29.48 -8.99 17.10
N VAL A 86 -28.84 -9.43 16.05
CA VAL A 86 -27.38 -9.37 15.91
C VAL A 86 -27.01 -7.93 15.57
N ASN A 87 -26.34 -7.23 16.49
CA ASN A 87 -25.77 -5.92 16.24
C ASN A 87 -24.40 -6.09 15.61
N ILE A 88 -24.24 -5.72 14.33
CA ILE A 88 -22.94 -5.68 13.65
C ILE A 88 -22.41 -4.25 13.75
N THR A 89 -21.33 -4.06 14.49
CA THR A 89 -20.61 -2.78 14.54
C THR A 89 -19.39 -2.87 13.63
N SER A 90 -19.31 -1.97 12.64
CA SER A 90 -18.17 -1.87 11.74
C SER A 90 -17.30 -0.69 12.16
N VAL A 91 -16.01 -0.94 12.40
CA VAL A 91 -15.02 0.11 12.68
C VAL A 91 -14.16 0.32 11.44
N ILE A 92 -14.15 1.54 10.92
CA ILE A 92 -13.29 1.93 9.79
C ILE A 92 -12.00 2.47 10.36
N ARG A 93 -10.89 1.83 10.03
CA ARG A 93 -9.54 2.29 10.35
C ARG A 93 -8.89 2.95 9.13
N TYR A 94 -8.20 4.04 9.36
CA TYR A 94 -7.36 4.65 8.32
C TYR A 94 -5.91 4.28 8.57
N ALA A 95 -5.20 3.91 7.49
CA ALA A 95 -3.81 3.50 7.54
C ALA A 95 -2.95 4.48 6.74
N ILE A 96 -2.09 5.22 7.42
CA ILE A 96 -1.19 6.21 6.83
C ILE A 96 0.20 5.60 6.76
N GLN A 97 0.66 5.28 5.56
CA GLN A 97 1.97 4.68 5.34
C GLN A 97 3.09 5.71 5.53
N VAL A 98 4.08 5.35 6.30
CA VAL A 98 5.31 6.14 6.52
C VAL A 98 6.48 5.35 5.98
N ILE A 99 7.12 5.85 4.92
CA ILE A 99 8.25 5.22 4.26
C ILE A 99 9.46 6.15 4.38
N THR A 100 10.56 5.64 4.87
CA THR A 100 11.83 6.36 5.04
C THR A 100 12.91 5.69 4.21
N ASP A 101 13.44 6.41 3.24
CA ASP A 101 14.50 5.92 2.36
C ASP A 101 15.85 6.45 2.84
N LEU A 102 16.82 5.54 3.03
CA LEU A 102 18.15 5.85 3.56
C LEU A 102 19.25 5.35 2.64
N ASN A 103 20.29 6.16 2.48
CA ASN A 103 21.48 5.82 1.67
C ASN A 103 21.08 5.32 0.27
N THR A 104 20.19 6.06 -0.39
CA THR A 104 19.56 5.67 -1.66
C THR A 104 20.55 5.46 -2.79
N GLU A 105 21.74 6.05 -2.70
CA GLU A 105 22.84 5.84 -3.64
C GLU A 105 23.39 4.40 -3.62
N LYS A 106 23.12 3.66 -2.55
CA LYS A 106 23.49 2.24 -2.36
C LYS A 106 22.30 1.30 -2.43
N ALA A 107 21.11 1.83 -2.71
CA ALA A 107 19.87 1.09 -2.74
C ALA A 107 19.21 1.17 -4.12
N ARG A 108 18.52 0.10 -4.51
CA ARG A 108 17.78 0.06 -5.78
C ARG A 108 16.59 -0.89 -5.70
N PRO A 109 15.51 -0.62 -6.44
CA PRO A 109 14.50 -1.63 -6.68
C PRO A 109 15.05 -2.71 -7.63
N ASP A 110 14.61 -3.95 -7.48
CA ASP A 110 14.86 -5.06 -8.40
C ASP A 110 13.53 -5.73 -8.72
N LEU A 111 12.94 -5.36 -9.85
CA LEU A 111 11.60 -5.79 -10.22
C LEU A 111 11.65 -7.10 -11.00
N LYS A 112 10.83 -8.07 -10.57
CA LYS A 112 10.68 -9.37 -11.24
C LYS A 112 9.22 -9.61 -11.56
N PHE A 113 8.95 -10.06 -12.77
CA PHE A 113 7.63 -10.59 -13.13
C PHE A 113 7.45 -11.96 -12.47
N GLU A 114 6.34 -12.13 -11.74
CA GLU A 114 5.96 -13.40 -11.10
C GLU A 114 4.85 -14.13 -11.88
N GLY A 115 4.06 -13.39 -12.64
CA GLY A 115 3.02 -14.00 -13.47
C GLY A 115 2.23 -12.97 -14.28
N VAL A 116 1.64 -13.46 -15.35
CA VAL A 116 0.76 -12.67 -16.23
C VAL A 116 -0.44 -13.54 -16.57
N LYS A 117 -1.65 -13.03 -16.37
CA LYS A 117 -2.88 -13.72 -16.75
C LYS A 117 -3.99 -12.74 -17.14
N ILE A 118 -4.89 -13.21 -17.99
CA ILE A 118 -6.11 -12.48 -18.33
C ILE A 118 -7.20 -12.93 -17.37
N GLU A 119 -7.83 -11.97 -16.71
CA GLU A 119 -9.00 -12.18 -15.84
C GLU A 119 -10.19 -11.41 -16.42
N LYS A 120 -11.41 -11.94 -16.18
CA LYS A 120 -12.64 -11.23 -16.47
C LYS A 120 -13.25 -10.73 -15.18
N GLU A 121 -13.44 -9.43 -15.09
CA GLU A 121 -14.08 -8.79 -13.96
C GLU A 121 -15.19 -7.86 -14.45
N ASN A 122 -16.40 -8.06 -13.95
CA ASN A 122 -17.60 -7.28 -14.36
C ASN A 122 -17.81 -7.19 -15.90
N GLY A 123 -17.52 -8.29 -16.62
CA GLY A 123 -17.64 -8.35 -18.07
C GLY A 123 -16.47 -7.77 -18.85
N ARG A 124 -15.47 -7.18 -18.20
CA ARG A 124 -14.27 -6.61 -18.83
C ARG A 124 -13.10 -7.55 -18.80
N GLN A 125 -12.27 -7.48 -19.82
CA GLN A 125 -11.00 -8.21 -19.85
C GLN A 125 -9.90 -7.35 -19.23
N LEU A 126 -9.33 -7.86 -18.14
CA LEU A 126 -8.22 -7.24 -17.44
C LEU A 126 -6.97 -8.12 -17.58
N LEU A 127 -5.85 -7.52 -17.94
CA LEU A 127 -4.57 -8.18 -17.80
C LEU A 127 -4.04 -7.94 -16.38
N LYS A 128 -3.86 -9.01 -15.63
CA LYS A 128 -3.25 -9.00 -14.31
C LYS A 128 -1.79 -9.37 -14.43
N VAL A 129 -0.92 -8.50 -13.97
CA VAL A 129 0.54 -8.69 -13.97
C VAL A 129 1.02 -8.65 -12.54
N ALA A 130 1.56 -9.76 -12.03
CA ALA A 130 2.17 -9.83 -10.72
C ALA A 130 3.66 -9.48 -10.80
N ILE A 131 4.06 -8.50 -9.99
CA ILE A 131 5.45 -8.01 -9.93
C ILE A 131 5.92 -8.04 -8.48
N ALA A 132 7.10 -8.62 -8.25
CA ALA A 132 7.83 -8.57 -6.99
C ALA A 132 8.97 -7.55 -7.07
N ASN A 133 9.23 -6.87 -5.96
CA ASN A 133 10.44 -6.08 -5.76
C ASN A 133 11.41 -6.89 -4.89
N LYS A 134 12.42 -7.47 -5.51
CA LYS A 134 13.49 -8.23 -4.83
C LYS A 134 14.64 -7.33 -4.36
N GLY A 135 14.57 -6.03 -4.67
CA GLY A 135 15.54 -5.04 -4.22
C GLY A 135 15.31 -4.60 -2.77
N ASN A 136 16.00 -3.52 -2.41
CA ASN A 136 15.96 -2.93 -1.06
C ASN A 136 15.39 -1.50 -1.03
N LEU A 137 14.93 -0.96 -2.17
CA LEU A 137 14.36 0.37 -2.27
C LEU A 137 12.91 0.31 -2.72
N TYR A 138 12.05 1.09 -2.06
CA TYR A 138 10.67 1.32 -2.46
C TYR A 138 10.61 1.97 -3.84
N CYS A 139 9.62 1.62 -4.63
CA CYS A 139 9.37 2.21 -5.93
C CYS A 139 7.88 2.28 -6.27
N LYS A 140 7.56 3.03 -7.32
CA LYS A 140 6.20 3.13 -7.87
C LYS A 140 6.21 2.72 -9.35
N PRO A 141 6.31 1.43 -9.66
CA PRO A 141 6.33 0.97 -11.03
C PRO A 141 5.00 1.20 -11.75
N ILE A 142 5.09 1.32 -13.06
CA ILE A 142 3.98 1.30 -14.02
C ILE A 142 4.25 0.13 -14.96
N VAL A 143 3.24 -0.71 -15.19
CA VAL A 143 3.31 -1.76 -16.21
C VAL A 143 2.79 -1.19 -17.51
N VAL A 144 3.59 -1.29 -18.56
CA VAL A 144 3.23 -0.87 -19.91
C VAL A 144 3.16 -2.11 -20.80
N ILE A 145 2.09 -2.19 -21.59
CA ILE A 145 1.86 -3.26 -22.56
C ILE A 145 1.79 -2.64 -23.95
N GLU A 146 2.53 -3.20 -24.88
CA GLU A 146 2.43 -2.90 -26.28
C GLU A 146 1.74 -4.08 -27.00
N MET A 147 0.70 -3.79 -27.74
CA MET A 147 -0.01 -4.75 -28.58
C MET A 147 0.42 -4.58 -30.03
N TYR A 148 0.66 -5.70 -30.69
CA TYR A 148 1.03 -5.73 -32.10
C TYR A 148 0.06 -6.62 -32.87
N ASP A 149 -0.34 -6.18 -34.07
CA ASP A 149 -1.09 -7.02 -34.99
C ASP A 149 -0.23 -8.20 -35.47
N LYS A 150 -0.72 -9.40 -35.29
CA LYS A 150 0.02 -10.62 -35.60
C LYS A 150 0.37 -10.78 -37.08
N LYS A 151 -0.42 -10.21 -37.99
CA LYS A 151 -0.23 -10.38 -39.45
C LYS A 151 0.70 -9.33 -40.01
N SER A 152 0.49 -8.07 -39.62
CA SER A 152 1.28 -6.94 -40.15
C SER A 152 2.51 -6.61 -39.32
N GLY A 153 2.58 -7.05 -38.06
CA GLY A 153 3.62 -6.65 -37.11
C GLY A 153 3.53 -5.19 -36.66
N GLN A 154 2.48 -4.50 -37.07
CA GLN A 154 2.29 -3.09 -36.69
C GLN A 154 1.76 -2.97 -35.26
N LYS A 155 2.16 -1.91 -34.58
CA LYS A 155 1.71 -1.60 -33.24
C LYS A 155 0.22 -1.23 -33.26
N ALA A 156 -0.59 -2.02 -32.56
CA ALA A 156 -2.04 -1.84 -32.49
C ALA A 156 -2.45 -0.94 -31.32
N GLY A 157 -1.62 -0.85 -30.27
CA GLY A 157 -1.92 -0.01 -29.14
C GLY A 157 -0.90 -0.13 -28.00
N THR A 158 -0.98 0.82 -27.06
CA THR A 158 -0.22 0.82 -25.80
C THR A 158 -1.17 1.03 -24.63
N PHE A 159 -1.09 0.18 -23.63
CA PHE A 159 -1.90 0.24 -22.42
C PHE A 159 -0.99 0.30 -21.20
N SER A 160 -1.42 0.95 -20.15
CA SER A 160 -0.63 1.04 -18.92
C SER A 160 -1.48 0.86 -17.67
N SER A 161 -0.87 0.34 -16.63
CA SER A 161 -1.45 0.31 -15.30
C SER A 161 -1.35 1.68 -14.64
N GLN A 162 -2.05 1.84 -13.52
CA GLN A 162 -1.75 2.92 -12.59
C GLN A 162 -0.41 2.65 -11.89
N ALA A 163 0.29 3.73 -11.51
CA ALA A 163 1.46 3.64 -10.65
C ALA A 163 1.03 3.21 -9.24
N MET A 164 1.62 2.16 -8.69
CA MET A 164 1.33 1.68 -7.35
C MET A 164 2.62 1.48 -6.57
N GLY A 165 2.61 1.87 -5.28
CA GLY A 165 3.74 1.66 -4.39
C GLY A 165 4.05 0.17 -4.20
N LEU A 166 5.33 -0.20 -4.32
CA LEU A 166 5.83 -1.56 -4.14
C LEU A 166 7.03 -1.54 -3.20
N LEU A 167 6.85 -2.10 -2.02
CA LEU A 167 7.87 -2.18 -0.97
C LEU A 167 8.90 -3.27 -1.30
N PRO A 168 10.12 -3.17 -0.73
CA PRO A 168 11.10 -4.22 -0.81
C PRO A 168 10.60 -5.56 -0.30
N GLN A 169 10.99 -6.65 -0.97
CA GLN A 169 10.65 -8.04 -0.62
C GLN A 169 9.13 -8.34 -0.58
N THR A 170 8.34 -7.51 -1.27
CA THR A 170 6.90 -7.73 -1.44
C THR A 170 6.53 -7.87 -2.91
N SER A 171 5.30 -8.32 -3.18
CA SER A 171 4.75 -8.40 -4.52
C SER A 171 3.37 -7.76 -4.61
N LYS A 172 3.00 -7.31 -5.80
CA LYS A 172 1.69 -6.71 -6.10
C LYS A 172 1.20 -7.10 -7.48
N SER A 173 -0.13 -7.17 -7.61
CA SER A 173 -0.79 -7.36 -8.90
C SER A 173 -1.20 -6.00 -9.48
N PHE A 174 -0.79 -5.76 -10.71
CA PHE A 174 -1.15 -4.61 -11.52
C PHE A 174 -2.22 -5.03 -12.50
N TYR A 175 -3.27 -4.24 -12.63
CA TYR A 175 -4.39 -4.52 -13.51
C TYR A 175 -4.43 -3.50 -14.64
N ILE A 176 -4.57 -3.99 -15.86
CA ILE A 176 -4.62 -3.18 -17.07
C ILE A 176 -5.89 -3.54 -17.82
N ASP A 177 -6.75 -2.57 -18.03
CA ASP A 177 -7.99 -2.69 -18.78
C ASP A 177 -7.67 -2.70 -20.28
N LEU A 178 -7.88 -3.82 -20.94
CA LEU A 178 -7.59 -4.00 -22.37
C LEU A 178 -8.67 -3.41 -23.28
N GLU A 179 -9.82 -3.00 -22.74
CA GLU A 179 -10.95 -2.44 -23.49
C GLU A 179 -10.95 -0.91 -23.47
N LYS A 180 -10.18 -0.29 -22.58
CA LYS A 180 -10.04 1.17 -22.59
C LYS A 180 -9.20 1.59 -23.78
N THR A 181 -9.74 2.49 -24.59
CA THR A 181 -8.95 3.18 -25.61
C THR A 181 -7.71 3.79 -24.95
N PRO A 182 -6.50 3.52 -25.47
CA PRO A 182 -5.29 4.13 -24.92
C PRO A 182 -5.46 5.65 -24.93
N PRO A 183 -4.94 6.38 -23.91
CA PRO A 183 -4.94 7.84 -23.97
C PRO A 183 -4.20 8.27 -25.24
N ALA A 184 -4.82 9.17 -25.98
CA ALA A 184 -4.18 9.79 -27.14
C ALA A 184 -2.83 10.38 -26.69
N GLN A 185 -1.76 10.01 -27.38
CA GLN A 185 -0.43 10.59 -27.18
C GLN A 185 -0.39 12.01 -27.71
#